data_da913de9569b8b3ab2b23b395c3c506a
#
_entry.id   da913de9569b8b3ab2b23b395c3c506a
#
_cell.length_a   1.000
_cell.length_b   1.000
_cell.length_c   1.000
_cell.angle_alpha   90.00
_cell.angle_beta   90.00
_cell.angle_gamma   90.00
#
_symmetry.space_group_name_H-M   'P 1'
#
loop_
_entity.id
_entity.type
_entity.pdbx_description
1 polymer ?
#
loop_
_entity_poly.entity_id
_entity_poly.type
_entity_poly.pdbx_seq_one_letter_code
_entity_poly.pdbx_strand_id
1 'polypeptide(L)'
;IVSGLAIGIDTVAHINSMEELGKTIAVIGSGFKHIYPEENEWLFHKIIQNCGCVLSEYHPDEEKDTANFPARNRIISGLALGVLVVEAPYRGGSTITAKHARLQGKEVFCIPNRLDEPEGYSTNWLIQNGANLVMEPDDILQYYDLQPKITIPKEYEEIYNLINTQPISANEICKMTGKKISEIMQILF
;
A
#
# COMPACT_ATOMS: atom_id res chain seq x y z
N ILE A 1 2.22 4.26 -4.18
CA ILE A 1 0.82 3.97 -3.79
C ILE A 1 -0.11 5.02 -4.41
N VAL A 2 -1.32 4.60 -4.82
CA VAL A 2 -2.39 5.50 -5.29
C VAL A 2 -3.62 5.24 -4.43
N SER A 3 -4.16 6.28 -3.78
CA SER A 3 -5.37 6.15 -2.96
C SER A 3 -6.20 7.44 -2.91
N GLY A 4 -7.26 7.48 -2.11
CA GLY A 4 -8.29 8.51 -2.16
C GLY A 4 -8.28 9.54 -1.04
N LEU A 5 -7.25 9.59 -0.22
CA LEU A 5 -7.12 10.51 0.92
C LEU A 5 -8.19 10.30 2.01
N ALA A 6 -8.93 9.19 2.02
CA ALA A 6 -9.93 8.90 3.04
C ALA A 6 -9.28 8.62 4.42
N ILE A 7 -10.08 8.77 5.48
CA ILE A 7 -9.66 8.36 6.83
C ILE A 7 -9.50 6.83 6.87
N GLY A 8 -8.52 6.34 7.63
CA GLY A 8 -8.24 4.91 7.80
C GLY A 8 -7.14 4.41 6.89
N ILE A 9 -7.38 3.35 6.12
CA ILE A 9 -6.38 2.66 5.30
C ILE A 9 -5.70 3.58 4.28
N ASP A 10 -6.43 4.49 3.63
CA ASP A 10 -5.83 5.46 2.70
C ASP A 10 -4.77 6.33 3.41
N THR A 11 -5.10 6.81 4.61
CA THR A 11 -4.17 7.62 5.43
C THR A 11 -2.90 6.84 5.74
N VAL A 12 -3.03 5.60 6.22
CA VAL A 12 -1.89 4.73 6.54
C VAL A 12 -1.05 4.43 5.30
N ALA A 13 -1.71 4.11 4.18
CA ALA A 13 -1.05 3.80 2.92
C ALA A 13 -0.24 5.00 2.38
N HIS A 14 -0.80 6.22 2.43
CA HIS A 14 -0.09 7.42 2.02
C HIS A 14 1.12 7.71 2.92
N ILE A 15 0.97 7.64 4.25
CA ILE A 15 2.05 7.92 5.20
C ILE A 15 3.23 6.97 4.97
N ASN A 16 2.98 5.66 5.03
CA ASN A 16 4.04 4.67 4.90
C ASN A 16 4.69 4.69 3.49
N SER A 17 3.92 4.97 2.45
CA SER A 17 4.49 5.10 1.11
C SER A 17 5.45 6.29 0.96
N MET A 18 5.23 7.38 1.69
CA MET A 18 6.15 8.53 1.70
C MET A 18 7.44 8.23 2.47
N GLU A 19 7.36 7.46 3.54
CA GLU A 19 8.50 7.14 4.41
C GLU A 19 9.43 6.12 3.75
N GLU A 20 8.86 5.07 3.13
CA GLU A 20 9.63 3.95 2.58
C GLU A 20 9.94 4.13 1.08
N LEU A 21 8.93 4.45 0.28
CA LEU A 21 9.03 4.52 -1.18
C LEU A 21 9.12 5.95 -1.73
N GLY A 22 8.92 6.94 -0.87
CA GLY A 22 9.07 8.36 -1.14
C GLY A 22 8.02 8.98 -2.04
N LYS A 23 7.06 8.22 -2.62
CA LYS A 23 6.10 8.77 -3.58
C LYS A 23 4.72 8.13 -3.45
N THR A 24 3.72 8.98 -3.30
CA THR A 24 2.32 8.57 -3.31
C THR A 24 1.48 9.54 -4.15
N ILE A 25 0.37 9.04 -4.67
CA ILE A 25 -0.61 9.83 -5.43
C ILE A 25 -1.93 9.78 -4.68
N ALA A 26 -2.42 10.92 -4.23
CA ALA A 26 -3.77 11.06 -3.72
C ALA A 26 -4.69 11.56 -4.84
N VAL A 27 -5.82 10.88 -5.06
CA VAL A 27 -6.86 11.35 -5.98
C VAL A 27 -8.03 11.83 -5.13
N ILE A 28 -8.46 13.07 -5.26
CA ILE A 28 -9.53 13.65 -4.44
C ILE A 28 -10.82 13.81 -5.22
N GLY A 29 -11.96 13.82 -4.53
CA GLY A 29 -13.32 13.94 -5.11
C GLY A 29 -13.90 15.34 -4.97
N SER A 30 -13.05 16.36 -4.81
CA SER A 30 -13.41 17.78 -4.67
C SER A 30 -12.36 18.66 -5.34
N GLY A 31 -12.61 19.94 -5.43
CA GLY A 31 -11.60 20.92 -5.84
C GLY A 31 -10.53 21.15 -4.78
N PHE A 32 -9.39 21.69 -5.18
CA PHE A 32 -8.23 21.90 -4.31
C PHE A 32 -8.45 22.92 -3.17
N LYS A 33 -9.50 23.73 -3.23
CA LYS A 33 -9.88 24.65 -2.17
C LYS A 33 -10.82 24.03 -1.13
N HIS A 34 -11.30 22.82 -1.38
CA HIS A 34 -12.28 22.12 -0.55
C HIS A 34 -11.81 20.70 -0.24
N ILE A 35 -10.68 20.58 0.45
CA ILE A 35 -10.08 19.29 0.79
C ILE A 35 -11.02 18.50 1.71
N TYR A 36 -11.29 17.28 1.32
CA TYR A 36 -12.13 16.37 2.11
C TYR A 36 -11.51 14.97 2.16
N PRO A 37 -11.49 14.30 3.34
CA PRO A 37 -11.97 14.79 4.64
C PRO A 37 -11.06 15.89 5.22
N GLU A 38 -11.64 16.82 5.99
CA GLU A 38 -10.92 17.95 6.60
C GLU A 38 -9.82 17.46 7.55
N GLU A 39 -10.06 16.32 8.23
CA GLU A 39 -9.09 15.68 9.12
C GLU A 39 -7.80 15.25 8.39
N ASN A 40 -7.84 15.10 7.08
CA ASN A 40 -6.67 14.74 6.25
C ASN A 40 -6.10 15.92 5.44
N GLU A 41 -6.51 17.15 5.71
CA GLU A 41 -5.92 18.33 5.05
C GLU A 41 -4.41 18.44 5.31
N TRP A 42 -3.96 18.12 6.54
CA TRP A 42 -2.54 18.05 6.84
C TRP A 42 -1.79 17.02 5.97
N LEU A 43 -2.43 15.89 5.68
CA LEU A 43 -1.86 14.83 4.85
C LEU A 43 -1.76 15.26 3.39
N PHE A 44 -2.75 16.00 2.88
CA PHE A 44 -2.70 16.64 1.57
C PHE A 44 -1.44 17.48 1.41
N HIS A 45 -1.15 18.36 2.37
CA HIS A 45 0.05 19.20 2.37
C HIS A 45 1.33 18.37 2.51
N LYS A 46 1.32 17.36 3.39
CA LYS A 46 2.48 16.47 3.60
C LYS A 46 2.85 15.71 2.34
N ILE A 47 1.86 15.21 1.59
CA ILE A 47 2.08 14.52 0.30
C ILE A 47 2.83 15.42 -0.68
N ILE A 48 2.37 16.65 -0.86
CA ILE A 48 2.99 17.61 -1.78
C ILE A 48 4.42 17.96 -1.34
N GLN A 49 4.63 18.21 -0.05
CA GLN A 49 5.95 18.52 0.52
C GLN A 49 6.96 17.39 0.37
N ASN A 50 6.51 16.13 0.33
CA ASN A 50 7.36 14.95 0.17
C ASN A 50 7.42 14.43 -1.27
N CYS A 51 7.28 15.31 -2.27
CA CYS A 51 7.36 14.97 -3.68
C CYS A 51 6.31 13.95 -4.17
N GLY A 52 5.21 13.79 -3.43
CA GLY A 52 4.01 13.10 -3.88
C GLY A 52 3.18 13.97 -4.82
N CYS A 53 2.03 13.46 -5.23
CA CYS A 53 1.12 14.17 -6.13
C CYS A 53 -0.31 14.10 -5.60
N VAL A 54 -1.06 15.19 -5.77
CA VAL A 54 -2.51 15.19 -5.56
C VAL A 54 -3.21 15.55 -6.86
N LEU A 55 -4.19 14.74 -7.24
CA LEU A 55 -4.95 14.87 -8.48
C LEU A 55 -6.42 15.11 -8.19
N SER A 56 -7.05 15.95 -9.00
CA SER A 56 -8.49 16.15 -9.03
C SER A 56 -8.96 16.35 -10.47
N GLU A 57 -10.16 15.84 -10.80
CA GLU A 57 -10.86 16.15 -12.04
C GLU A 57 -11.80 17.37 -11.91
N TYR A 58 -11.94 17.89 -10.70
CA TYR A 58 -12.90 18.93 -10.35
C TYR A 58 -12.25 20.30 -10.37
N HIS A 59 -13.07 21.32 -10.68
CA HIS A 59 -12.62 22.70 -10.63
C HIS A 59 -12.10 23.05 -9.22
N PRO A 60 -11.05 23.88 -9.05
CA PRO A 60 -10.49 24.22 -7.74
C PRO A 60 -11.51 24.70 -6.70
N ASP A 61 -12.55 25.41 -7.13
CA ASP A 61 -13.62 25.93 -6.27
C ASP A 61 -14.80 24.97 -6.09
N GLU A 62 -14.75 23.77 -6.64
CA GLU A 62 -15.83 22.80 -6.53
C GLU A 62 -15.85 22.15 -5.15
N GLU A 63 -16.98 22.28 -4.46
CA GLU A 63 -17.18 21.66 -3.16
C GLU A 63 -17.30 20.13 -3.27
N LYS A 64 -17.22 19.45 -2.14
CA LYS A 64 -17.44 18.00 -2.06
C LYS A 64 -18.86 17.63 -2.45
N ASP A 65 -19.00 16.62 -3.32
CA ASP A 65 -20.26 15.92 -3.57
C ASP A 65 -20.05 14.42 -3.30
N THR A 66 -21.03 13.79 -2.66
CA THR A 66 -20.98 12.35 -2.37
C THR A 66 -20.90 11.48 -3.63
N ALA A 67 -21.44 11.96 -4.75
CA ALA A 67 -21.37 11.30 -6.04
C ALA A 67 -19.96 11.30 -6.64
N ASN A 68 -19.14 12.28 -6.28
CA ASN A 68 -17.78 12.43 -6.80
C ASN A 68 -16.82 11.33 -6.30
N PHE A 69 -17.00 10.83 -5.07
CA PHE A 69 -16.10 9.83 -4.50
C PHE A 69 -16.14 8.49 -5.27
N PRO A 70 -17.31 7.91 -5.57
CA PRO A 70 -17.37 6.73 -6.43
C PRO A 70 -16.85 6.98 -7.86
N ALA A 71 -17.16 8.14 -8.46
CA ALA A 71 -16.71 8.50 -9.79
C ALA A 71 -15.18 8.63 -9.87
N ARG A 72 -14.57 9.26 -8.87
CA ARG A 72 -13.12 9.43 -8.75
C ARG A 72 -12.37 8.10 -8.65
N ASN A 73 -12.96 7.06 -8.05
CA ASN A 73 -12.30 5.77 -7.81
C ASN A 73 -11.81 5.08 -9.10
N ARG A 74 -12.40 5.38 -10.25
CA ARG A 74 -11.90 4.90 -11.55
C ARG A 74 -10.50 5.41 -11.89
N ILE A 75 -10.13 6.58 -11.38
CA ILE A 75 -8.80 7.16 -11.60
C ILE A 75 -7.80 6.45 -10.68
N ILE A 76 -8.16 6.17 -9.43
CA ILE A 76 -7.33 5.42 -8.49
C ILE A 76 -6.95 4.08 -9.10
N SER A 77 -7.94 3.28 -9.53
CA SER A 77 -7.68 2.01 -10.18
C SER A 77 -6.97 2.17 -11.51
N GLY A 78 -7.28 3.23 -12.28
CA GLY A 78 -6.67 3.52 -13.58
C GLY A 78 -5.17 3.77 -13.52
N LEU A 79 -4.68 4.43 -12.48
CA LEU A 79 -3.27 4.75 -12.28
C LEU A 79 -2.47 3.60 -11.64
N ALA A 80 -3.12 2.62 -11.04
CA ALA A 80 -2.48 1.49 -10.38
C ALA A 80 -2.29 0.30 -11.32
N LEU A 81 -1.34 -0.59 -11.00
CA LEU A 81 -1.19 -1.89 -11.68
C LEU A 81 -2.30 -2.86 -11.26
N GLY A 82 -2.69 -2.82 -9.98
CA GLY A 82 -3.76 -3.59 -9.39
C GLY A 82 -4.31 -2.88 -8.17
N VAL A 83 -5.40 -3.39 -7.60
CA VAL A 83 -6.09 -2.79 -6.45
C VAL A 83 -6.08 -3.77 -5.29
N LEU A 84 -5.50 -3.38 -4.17
CA LEU A 84 -5.59 -4.10 -2.89
C LEU A 84 -6.76 -3.55 -2.07
N VAL A 85 -7.71 -4.41 -1.72
CA VAL A 85 -8.80 -4.11 -0.79
C VAL A 85 -8.46 -4.75 0.55
N VAL A 86 -8.20 -3.93 1.56
CA VAL A 86 -7.82 -4.39 2.91
C VAL A 86 -9.05 -4.73 3.72
N GLU A 87 -10.03 -3.82 3.71
CA GLU A 87 -11.32 -3.96 4.38
C GLU A 87 -12.42 -3.34 3.51
N ALA A 88 -13.58 -3.95 3.53
CA ALA A 88 -14.76 -3.42 2.87
C ALA A 88 -16.03 -4.00 3.47
N PRO A 89 -16.87 -3.19 4.14
CA PRO A 89 -18.19 -3.61 4.56
C PRO A 89 -19.07 -3.90 3.34
N TYR A 90 -20.24 -4.47 3.61
CA TYR A 90 -21.23 -4.70 2.55
C TYR A 90 -21.57 -3.39 1.82
N ARG A 91 -21.37 -3.36 0.50
CA ARG A 91 -21.50 -2.15 -0.35
C ARG A 91 -20.54 -0.99 0.01
N GLY A 92 -19.40 -1.29 0.60
CA GLY A 92 -18.35 -0.29 0.90
C GLY A 92 -17.77 0.36 -0.35
N GLY A 93 -17.27 1.60 -0.22
CA GLY A 93 -16.71 2.39 -1.33
C GLY A 93 -15.54 1.71 -2.04
N SER A 94 -14.72 0.94 -1.32
CA SER A 94 -13.58 0.19 -1.89
C SER A 94 -14.01 -0.92 -2.87
N THR A 95 -15.24 -1.46 -2.73
CA THR A 95 -15.78 -2.42 -3.71
C THR A 95 -16.04 -1.78 -5.07
N ILE A 96 -16.33 -0.49 -5.09
CA ILE A 96 -16.50 0.28 -6.35
C ILE A 96 -15.15 0.40 -7.05
N THR A 97 -14.08 0.67 -6.31
CA THR A 97 -12.71 0.69 -6.85
C THR A 97 -12.32 -0.67 -7.43
N ALA A 98 -12.61 -1.76 -6.71
CA ALA A 98 -12.39 -3.13 -7.20
C ALA A 98 -13.19 -3.42 -8.50
N LYS A 99 -14.43 -2.94 -8.58
CA LYS A 99 -15.23 -3.06 -9.80
C LYS A 99 -14.60 -2.31 -10.97
N HIS A 100 -14.14 -1.08 -10.76
CA HIS A 100 -13.44 -0.30 -11.79
C HIS A 100 -12.15 -0.98 -12.23
N ALA A 101 -11.36 -1.53 -11.30
CA ALA A 101 -10.16 -2.30 -11.62
C ALA A 101 -10.46 -3.45 -12.59
N ARG A 102 -11.46 -4.28 -12.29
CA ARG A 102 -11.88 -5.38 -13.16
C ARG A 102 -12.34 -4.91 -14.55
N LEU A 103 -13.12 -3.83 -14.61
CA LEU A 103 -13.55 -3.25 -15.89
C LEU A 103 -12.38 -2.72 -16.72
N GLN A 104 -11.29 -2.34 -16.06
CA GLN A 104 -10.06 -1.85 -16.68
C GLN A 104 -9.05 -2.99 -16.98
N GLY A 105 -9.44 -4.26 -16.77
CA GLY A 105 -8.57 -5.43 -16.98
C GLY A 105 -7.42 -5.53 -15.97
N LYS A 106 -7.60 -4.99 -14.77
CA LYS A 106 -6.61 -5.01 -13.69
C LYS A 106 -6.98 -5.98 -12.59
N GLU A 107 -5.97 -6.51 -11.95
CA GLU A 107 -6.14 -7.46 -10.85
C GLU A 107 -6.66 -6.81 -9.58
N VAL A 108 -7.44 -7.59 -8.85
CA VAL A 108 -7.93 -7.24 -7.53
C VAL A 108 -7.35 -8.22 -6.53
N PHE A 109 -6.77 -7.67 -5.49
CA PHE A 109 -6.17 -8.36 -4.37
C PHE A 109 -6.99 -8.04 -3.12
N CYS A 110 -7.18 -9.01 -2.23
CA CYS A 110 -7.95 -8.82 -1.02
C CYS A 110 -7.30 -9.50 0.17
N ILE A 111 -7.29 -8.82 1.30
CA ILE A 111 -6.93 -9.43 2.59
C ILE A 111 -8.15 -10.19 3.11
N PRO A 112 -8.00 -11.48 3.49
CA PRO A 112 -9.09 -12.24 4.08
C PRO A 112 -9.41 -11.71 5.48
N ASN A 113 -10.69 -11.66 5.82
CA ASN A 113 -11.16 -11.19 7.09
C ASN A 113 -12.00 -12.26 7.80
N ARG A 114 -12.26 -12.05 9.10
CA ARG A 114 -13.14 -12.93 9.85
C ARG A 114 -14.57 -12.87 9.32
N LEU A 115 -15.27 -14.01 9.32
CA LEU A 115 -16.64 -14.10 8.80
C LEU A 115 -17.66 -13.35 9.66
N ASP A 116 -17.36 -13.15 10.94
CA ASP A 116 -18.18 -12.45 11.91
C ASP A 116 -17.92 -10.94 11.98
N GLU A 117 -16.99 -10.41 11.17
CA GLU A 117 -16.67 -8.98 11.09
C GLU A 117 -17.35 -8.34 9.87
N PRO A 118 -18.24 -7.36 10.07
CA PRO A 118 -18.95 -6.69 8.96
C PRO A 118 -18.03 -6.02 7.94
N GLU A 119 -16.88 -5.50 8.38
CA GLU A 119 -15.87 -4.84 7.56
C GLU A 119 -15.15 -5.80 6.62
N GLY A 120 -15.17 -7.10 6.93
CA GLY A 120 -14.57 -8.15 6.11
C GLY A 120 -15.52 -8.78 5.07
N TYR A 121 -16.79 -8.42 5.08
CA TYR A 121 -17.78 -9.09 4.23
C TYR A 121 -17.42 -9.03 2.74
N SER A 122 -17.10 -7.83 2.25
CA SER A 122 -16.88 -7.65 0.82
C SER A 122 -15.51 -8.15 0.35
N THR A 123 -14.48 -8.14 1.20
CA THR A 123 -13.18 -8.72 0.86
C THR A 123 -13.29 -10.23 0.68
N ASN A 124 -13.94 -10.94 1.62
CA ASN A 124 -14.18 -12.38 1.52
C ASN A 124 -15.05 -12.71 0.30
N TRP A 125 -16.09 -11.90 0.02
CA TRP A 125 -16.91 -12.08 -1.17
C TRP A 125 -16.10 -11.86 -2.47
N LEU A 126 -15.23 -10.86 -2.51
CA LEU A 126 -14.36 -10.61 -3.68
C LEU A 126 -13.40 -11.77 -3.91
N ILE A 127 -12.80 -12.34 -2.85
CA ILE A 127 -11.94 -13.54 -2.93
C ILE A 127 -12.74 -14.72 -3.50
N GLN A 128 -13.93 -14.99 -2.97
CA GLN A 128 -14.81 -16.04 -3.45
C GLN A 128 -15.18 -15.86 -4.94
N ASN A 129 -15.18 -14.62 -5.43
CA ASN A 129 -15.49 -14.25 -6.81
C ASN A 129 -14.25 -13.92 -7.64
N GLY A 130 -13.11 -14.52 -7.32
CA GLY A 130 -11.91 -14.53 -8.16
C GLY A 130 -10.95 -13.35 -7.94
N ALA A 131 -11.03 -12.63 -6.82
CA ALA A 131 -9.94 -11.76 -6.41
C ALA A 131 -8.80 -12.60 -5.78
N ASN A 132 -7.57 -12.14 -5.95
CA ASN A 132 -6.40 -12.81 -5.38
C ASN A 132 -6.36 -12.59 -3.86
N LEU A 133 -6.29 -13.68 -3.10
CA LEU A 133 -6.08 -13.61 -1.65
C LEU A 133 -4.65 -13.19 -1.37
N VAL A 134 -4.46 -12.24 -0.43
CA VAL A 134 -3.16 -11.74 -0.01
C VAL A 134 -2.99 -11.96 1.49
N MET A 135 -1.93 -12.62 1.87
CA MET A 135 -1.51 -12.83 3.27
C MET A 135 -0.33 -11.93 3.61
N GLU A 136 0.53 -11.66 2.64
CA GLU A 136 1.74 -10.85 2.81
C GLU A 136 2.03 -10.02 1.54
N PRO A 137 2.83 -8.95 1.64
CA PRO A 137 3.14 -8.10 0.48
C PRO A 137 3.77 -8.84 -0.69
N ASP A 138 4.53 -9.89 -0.41
CA ASP A 138 5.21 -10.70 -1.42
C ASP A 138 4.25 -11.40 -2.37
N ASP A 139 3.04 -11.73 -1.96
CA ASP A 139 1.99 -12.29 -2.83
C ASP A 139 1.70 -11.35 -4.02
N ILE A 140 1.69 -10.03 -3.79
CA ILE A 140 1.48 -9.04 -4.84
C ILE A 140 2.74 -8.86 -5.68
N LEU A 141 3.92 -8.80 -5.03
CA LEU A 141 5.19 -8.61 -5.72
C LEU A 141 5.47 -9.78 -6.68
N GLN A 142 5.27 -11.01 -6.22
CA GLN A 142 5.43 -12.22 -7.02
C GLN A 142 4.43 -12.28 -8.19
N TYR A 143 3.18 -11.87 -7.96
CA TYR A 143 2.18 -11.82 -9.03
C TYR A 143 2.62 -10.96 -10.21
N TYR A 144 3.29 -9.84 -9.95
CA TYR A 144 3.79 -8.91 -10.97
C TYR A 144 5.26 -9.15 -11.37
N ASP A 145 5.88 -10.23 -10.90
CA ASP A 145 7.32 -10.51 -11.10
C ASP A 145 8.22 -9.34 -10.65
N LEU A 146 7.81 -8.68 -9.57
CA LEU A 146 8.55 -7.56 -8.98
C LEU A 146 9.43 -8.09 -7.85
N GLN A 147 10.73 -7.89 -7.97
CA GLN A 147 11.67 -8.18 -6.89
C GLN A 147 11.80 -6.95 -5.98
N PRO A 148 11.64 -7.10 -4.66
CA PRO A 148 11.93 -6.00 -3.75
C PRO A 148 13.39 -5.58 -3.93
N LYS A 149 13.63 -4.29 -4.17
CA LYS A 149 14.99 -3.74 -4.11
C LYS A 149 15.41 -3.65 -2.64
N ILE A 150 15.95 -4.74 -2.11
CA ILE A 150 16.56 -4.73 -0.78
C ILE A 150 17.85 -3.91 -0.89
N THR A 151 17.82 -2.67 -0.43
CA THR A 151 19.03 -1.86 -0.30
C THR A 151 19.67 -2.18 1.04
N ILE A 152 20.63 -3.08 1.05
CA ILE A 152 21.38 -3.42 2.24
C ILE A 152 22.45 -2.37 2.45
N PRO A 153 22.54 -1.72 3.63
CA PRO A 153 23.65 -0.87 3.98
C PRO A 153 24.97 -1.62 3.79
N LYS A 154 25.99 -0.96 3.22
CA LYS A 154 27.28 -1.61 2.94
C LYS A 154 27.91 -2.31 4.14
N GLU A 155 27.65 -1.80 5.34
CA GLU A 155 28.14 -2.37 6.61
C GLU A 155 27.54 -3.75 6.94
N TYR A 156 26.38 -4.10 6.35
CA TYR A 156 25.68 -5.38 6.56
C TYR A 156 25.76 -6.32 5.35
N GLU A 157 26.30 -5.85 4.22
CA GLU A 157 26.34 -6.58 2.95
C GLU A 157 27.08 -7.93 3.08
N GLU A 158 28.19 -7.94 3.84
CA GLU A 158 28.95 -9.15 4.11
C GLU A 158 28.13 -10.21 4.87
N ILE A 159 27.43 -9.80 5.92
CA ILE A 159 26.59 -10.69 6.75
C ILE A 159 25.38 -11.17 5.97
N TYR A 160 24.72 -10.27 5.24
CA TYR A 160 23.57 -10.60 4.39
C TYR A 160 23.93 -11.68 3.35
N ASN A 161 25.05 -11.53 2.67
CA ASN A 161 25.50 -12.50 1.67
C ASN A 161 25.81 -13.88 2.28
N LEU A 162 26.31 -13.93 3.52
CA LEU A 162 26.55 -15.18 4.23
C LEU A 162 25.25 -15.91 4.60
N ILE A 163 24.22 -15.17 5.04
CA ILE A 163 22.93 -15.73 5.45
C ILE A 163 22.12 -16.21 4.24
N ASN A 164 22.21 -15.51 3.13
CA ASN A 164 21.35 -15.76 1.94
C ASN A 164 21.79 -16.99 1.14
N THR A 165 22.95 -17.58 1.41
CA THR A 165 23.47 -18.73 0.65
C THR A 165 23.13 -20.08 1.30
N GLN A 166 23.10 -20.17 2.63
CA GLN A 166 22.77 -21.39 3.39
C GLN A 166 22.37 -21.04 4.83
N PRO A 167 21.60 -21.89 5.51
CA PRO A 167 21.38 -21.75 6.95
C PRO A 167 22.72 -21.75 7.69
N ILE A 168 23.02 -20.66 8.38
CA ILE A 168 24.28 -20.46 9.08
C ILE A 168 24.00 -19.98 10.51
N SER A 169 24.77 -20.45 11.49
CA SER A 169 24.63 -20.01 12.86
C SER A 169 25.40 -18.71 13.14
N ALA A 170 24.92 -17.91 14.12
CA ALA A 170 25.62 -16.69 14.53
C ALA A 170 27.10 -16.92 14.91
N ASN A 171 27.42 -18.08 15.49
CA ASN A 171 28.81 -18.44 15.82
C ASN A 171 29.68 -18.67 14.57
N GLU A 172 29.10 -19.23 13.51
CA GLU A 172 29.81 -19.40 12.23
C GLU A 172 30.03 -18.06 11.55
N ILE A 173 29.02 -17.17 11.57
CA ILE A 173 29.15 -15.80 11.07
C ILE A 173 30.30 -15.07 11.80
N CYS A 174 30.38 -15.19 13.13
CA CYS A 174 31.50 -14.63 13.90
C CYS A 174 32.87 -15.16 13.44
N LYS A 175 32.98 -16.45 13.17
CA LYS A 175 34.25 -17.06 12.69
C LYS A 175 34.64 -16.57 11.30
N MET A 176 33.66 -16.36 10.42
CA MET A 176 33.90 -15.94 9.03
C MET A 176 34.18 -14.44 8.91
N THR A 177 33.51 -13.62 9.71
CA THR A 177 33.63 -12.14 9.64
C THR A 177 34.63 -11.56 10.64
N GLY A 178 35.05 -12.36 11.64
CA GLY A 178 35.89 -11.89 12.75
C GLY A 178 35.19 -10.96 13.75
N LYS A 179 33.89 -10.71 13.57
CA LYS A 179 33.08 -9.84 14.44
C LYS A 179 32.69 -10.54 15.74
N LYS A 180 32.45 -9.76 16.80
CA LYS A 180 31.98 -10.30 18.09
C LYS A 180 30.53 -10.74 17.98
N ILE A 181 30.15 -11.75 18.77
CA ILE A 181 28.78 -12.26 18.80
C ILE A 181 27.75 -11.19 19.13
N SER A 182 28.09 -10.22 20.01
CA SER A 182 27.24 -9.10 20.36
C SER A 182 26.95 -8.17 19.17
N GLU A 183 27.93 -7.94 18.30
CA GLU A 183 27.78 -7.14 17.09
C GLU A 183 26.92 -7.86 16.06
N ILE A 184 27.12 -9.17 15.89
CA ILE A 184 26.31 -9.99 14.99
C ILE A 184 24.85 -10.02 15.46
N MET A 185 24.62 -10.19 16.77
CA MET A 185 23.24 -10.21 17.31
C MET A 185 22.51 -8.86 17.15
N GLN A 186 23.24 -7.72 17.23
CA GLN A 186 22.65 -6.39 16.96
C GLN A 186 22.27 -6.18 15.49
N ILE A 187 22.94 -6.89 14.59
CA ILE A 187 22.65 -6.79 13.15
C ILE A 187 21.47 -7.71 12.75
N LEU A 188 21.31 -8.82 13.47
CA LEU A 188 20.27 -9.83 13.17
C LEU A 188 18.91 -9.53 13.80
N PHE A 189 18.85 -8.66 14.81
CA PHE A 189 17.64 -8.29 15.56
C PHE A 189 17.50 -6.79 15.74
#